data_937f1a7359f17cd377855a95b9f8e6b8
#
_entry.id   937f1a7359f17cd377855a95b9f8e6b8
#
_cell.length_a   1.000
_cell.length_b   1.000
_cell.length_c   1.000
_cell.angle_alpha   90.00
_cell.angle_beta   90.00
_cell.angle_gamma   90.00
#
_symmetry.space_group_name_H-M   'P 1'
#
loop_
_entity.id
_entity.type
_entity.pdbx_description
1 polymer ?
#
loop_
_entity_poly.entity_id
_entity_poly.type
_entity_poly.pdbx_seq_one_letter_code
_entity_poly.pdbx_strand_id
1 'polypeptide(L)'
;MKVPVHLNALRAFEASARHQSFSLAANELNVTPAAVGQLVRSLEDIVGFPLFHRSNNRRAGLLLTEPAMRALPDIQAGFQNLNLGMALLKEGAANGILNVTLSPAFAAKWLLPRIEDFQLRWPDIDVRLDTSLKLVDFMAQDLDVGIRYGSGVWEGLQAELLMSEEVFPVCSPTLLTECPAINCLTGIASQTLIHDLSMEHHKDFVTWEQWLRRFNVRQPAHKPGLRINNSAAVLQAAAEGHGIALARSIMVDDDLKSGRLVRLCPEVCLSSPLAYFLVYRPGSQNLPKIAWFRQWIIEQANAFTPFSEPLAG
;
A
#
# COMPACT_ATOMS: atom_id res chain seq x y z
N MET A 1 -4.16 -36.80 -10.81
CA MET A 1 -5.01 -35.67 -10.43
C MET A 1 -5.98 -35.40 -11.58
N LYS A 2 -7.31 -35.47 -11.38
CA LYS A 2 -8.28 -35.12 -12.44
C LYS A 2 -8.40 -33.60 -12.48
N VAL A 3 -7.96 -32.98 -13.55
CA VAL A 3 -8.16 -31.53 -13.81
C VAL A 3 -9.66 -31.29 -14.02
N PRO A 4 -10.26 -30.25 -13.44
CA PRO A 4 -11.66 -29.91 -13.72
C PRO A 4 -11.86 -29.70 -15.21
N VAL A 5 -12.75 -30.44 -15.82
CA VAL A 5 -13.03 -30.43 -17.30
C VAL A 5 -13.63 -29.11 -17.77
N HIS A 6 -14.02 -28.22 -16.84
CA HIS A 6 -14.81 -27.00 -17.10
C HIS A 6 -14.12 -25.71 -16.68
N LEU A 7 -12.82 -25.57 -17.00
CA LEU A 7 -12.02 -24.40 -16.59
C LEU A 7 -12.63 -23.05 -17.06
N ASN A 8 -13.18 -23.01 -18.27
CA ASN A 8 -13.85 -21.82 -18.80
C ASN A 8 -15.13 -21.48 -18.04
N ALA A 9 -15.88 -22.48 -17.58
CA ALA A 9 -17.08 -22.27 -16.78
C ALA A 9 -16.75 -21.74 -15.37
N LEU A 10 -15.70 -22.29 -14.74
CA LEU A 10 -15.16 -21.77 -13.48
C LEU A 10 -14.66 -20.34 -13.62
N ARG A 11 -13.97 -20.01 -14.74
CA ARG A 11 -13.50 -18.66 -15.03
C ARG A 11 -14.67 -17.68 -15.22
N ALA A 12 -15.72 -18.10 -15.93
CA ALA A 12 -16.94 -17.30 -16.10
C ALA A 12 -17.66 -17.07 -14.77
N PHE A 13 -17.73 -18.09 -13.91
CA PHE A 13 -18.29 -17.99 -12.56
C PHE A 13 -17.48 -17.01 -11.69
N GLU A 14 -16.16 -17.15 -11.62
CA GLU A 14 -15.29 -16.29 -10.82
C GLU A 14 -15.42 -14.82 -11.25
N ALA A 15 -15.29 -14.53 -12.55
CA ALA A 15 -15.42 -13.17 -13.06
C ALA A 15 -16.82 -12.58 -12.78
N SER A 16 -17.89 -13.39 -12.91
CA SER A 16 -19.24 -12.95 -12.62
C SER A 16 -19.46 -12.66 -11.13
N ALA A 17 -18.86 -13.43 -10.26
CA ALA A 17 -18.89 -13.24 -8.81
C ALA A 17 -18.17 -11.97 -8.38
N ARG A 18 -16.98 -11.75 -8.89
CA ARG A 18 -16.13 -10.57 -8.59
C ARG A 18 -16.75 -9.28 -9.08
N HIS A 19 -17.26 -9.26 -10.31
CA HIS A 19 -17.96 -8.10 -10.89
C HIS A 19 -19.39 -7.94 -10.44
N GLN A 20 -19.99 -8.94 -9.81
CA GLN A 20 -21.43 -9.01 -9.50
C GLN A 20 -22.33 -8.74 -10.73
N SER A 21 -21.82 -9.05 -11.93
CA SER A 21 -22.45 -8.72 -13.21
C SER A 21 -21.96 -9.62 -14.35
N PHE A 22 -22.90 -10.26 -15.07
CA PHE A 22 -22.55 -11.02 -16.28
C PHE A 22 -22.03 -10.12 -17.41
N SER A 23 -22.51 -8.89 -17.51
CA SER A 23 -22.06 -7.95 -18.55
C SER A 23 -20.63 -7.47 -18.33
N LEU A 24 -20.25 -7.16 -17.08
CA LEU A 24 -18.87 -6.76 -16.76
C LEU A 24 -17.91 -7.95 -16.89
N ALA A 25 -18.32 -9.15 -16.44
CA ALA A 25 -17.53 -10.36 -16.64
C ALA A 25 -17.33 -10.67 -18.14
N ALA A 26 -18.36 -10.48 -18.95
CA ALA A 26 -18.29 -10.68 -20.41
C ALA A 26 -17.27 -9.72 -21.07
N ASN A 27 -17.26 -8.47 -20.66
CA ASN A 27 -16.27 -7.48 -21.14
C ASN A 27 -14.84 -7.91 -20.79
N GLU A 28 -14.58 -8.34 -19.55
CA GLU A 28 -13.28 -8.83 -19.14
C GLU A 28 -12.84 -10.07 -19.92
N LEU A 29 -13.78 -11.00 -20.13
CA LEU A 29 -13.48 -12.28 -20.78
C LEU A 29 -13.48 -12.19 -22.32
N ASN A 30 -13.79 -11.02 -22.89
CA ASN A 30 -13.93 -10.79 -24.34
C ASN A 30 -14.95 -11.74 -25.01
N VAL A 31 -16.10 -11.96 -24.34
CA VAL A 31 -17.20 -12.77 -24.84
C VAL A 31 -18.53 -12.03 -24.69
N THR A 32 -19.63 -12.63 -25.14
CA THR A 32 -20.96 -12.04 -24.94
C THR A 32 -21.53 -12.36 -23.55
N PRO A 33 -22.37 -11.49 -22.95
CA PRO A 33 -23.06 -11.79 -21.68
C PRO A 33 -23.88 -13.08 -21.70
N ALA A 34 -24.45 -13.43 -22.85
CA ALA A 34 -25.18 -14.69 -23.08
C ALA A 34 -24.24 -15.91 -22.95
N ALA A 35 -23.03 -15.83 -23.50
CA ALA A 35 -22.02 -16.89 -23.39
C ALA A 35 -21.57 -17.09 -21.94
N VAL A 36 -21.32 -16.00 -21.19
CA VAL A 36 -21.02 -16.08 -19.74
C VAL A 36 -22.16 -16.76 -18.98
N GLY A 37 -23.40 -16.32 -19.20
CA GLY A 37 -24.58 -16.94 -18.57
C GLY A 37 -24.76 -18.43 -18.93
N GLN A 38 -24.38 -18.85 -20.13
CA GLN A 38 -24.42 -20.26 -20.54
C GLN A 38 -23.32 -21.06 -19.85
N LEU A 39 -22.10 -20.54 -19.74
CA LEU A 39 -20.98 -21.19 -19.03
C LEU A 39 -21.30 -21.36 -17.55
N VAL A 40 -21.88 -20.34 -16.91
CA VAL A 40 -22.30 -20.42 -15.50
C VAL A 40 -23.39 -21.46 -15.33
N ARG A 41 -24.43 -21.48 -16.17
CA ARG A 41 -25.48 -22.50 -16.13
C ARG A 41 -24.91 -23.91 -16.31
N SER A 42 -23.99 -24.10 -17.24
CA SER A 42 -23.32 -25.39 -17.43
C SER A 42 -22.58 -25.84 -16.16
N LEU A 43 -21.98 -24.91 -15.41
CA LEU A 43 -21.36 -25.22 -14.13
C LEU A 43 -22.40 -25.56 -13.06
N GLU A 44 -23.52 -24.84 -12.99
CA GLU A 44 -24.64 -25.13 -12.10
C GLU A 44 -25.23 -26.53 -12.36
N ASP A 45 -25.39 -26.92 -13.62
CA ASP A 45 -25.85 -28.26 -14.01
C ASP A 45 -24.89 -29.36 -13.52
N ILE A 46 -23.59 -29.11 -13.53
CA ILE A 46 -22.58 -30.07 -13.08
C ILE A 46 -22.56 -30.20 -11.56
N VAL A 47 -22.61 -29.07 -10.84
CA VAL A 47 -22.59 -29.08 -9.37
C VAL A 47 -23.95 -29.43 -8.76
N GLY A 48 -25.04 -29.33 -9.56
CA GLY A 48 -26.39 -29.72 -9.18
C GLY A 48 -27.18 -28.68 -8.37
N PHE A 49 -26.66 -27.44 -8.27
CA PHE A 49 -27.33 -26.33 -7.57
C PHE A 49 -26.97 -24.97 -8.17
N PRO A 50 -27.82 -23.94 -7.98
CA PRO A 50 -27.52 -22.60 -8.47
C PRO A 50 -26.36 -21.96 -7.71
N LEU A 51 -25.48 -21.26 -8.44
CA LEU A 51 -24.36 -20.54 -7.89
C LEU A 51 -24.71 -19.08 -7.53
N PHE A 52 -25.75 -18.54 -8.20
CA PHE A 52 -26.28 -17.20 -7.93
C PHE A 52 -27.77 -17.27 -7.55
N HIS A 53 -28.21 -16.39 -6.65
CA HIS A 53 -29.60 -16.19 -6.34
C HIS A 53 -30.34 -15.59 -7.55
N ARG A 54 -31.50 -16.12 -7.89
CA ARG A 54 -32.40 -15.52 -8.88
C ARG A 54 -33.05 -14.28 -8.25
N SER A 55 -32.56 -13.10 -8.56
CA SER A 55 -33.19 -11.86 -8.13
C SER A 55 -34.12 -11.33 -9.22
N ASN A 56 -35.35 -11.03 -8.86
CA ASN A 56 -36.33 -10.34 -9.74
C ASN A 56 -36.01 -8.81 -9.79
N ASN A 57 -35.09 -8.33 -8.99
CA ASN A 57 -34.72 -6.91 -8.93
C ASN A 57 -33.47 -6.64 -9.78
N ARG A 58 -33.65 -6.04 -10.95
CA ARG A 58 -32.57 -5.68 -11.89
C ARG A 58 -31.51 -4.73 -11.32
N ARG A 59 -31.75 -4.13 -10.14
CA ARG A 59 -30.80 -3.24 -9.45
C ARG A 59 -29.96 -3.95 -8.38
N ALA A 60 -30.37 -5.14 -7.94
CA ALA A 60 -29.52 -5.96 -7.07
C ALA A 60 -28.58 -6.75 -7.98
N GLY A 61 -27.27 -6.52 -7.89
CA GLY A 61 -26.25 -7.28 -8.61
C GLY A 61 -26.38 -8.80 -8.37
N LEU A 62 -25.55 -9.59 -9.02
CA LEU A 62 -25.51 -11.05 -8.81
C LEU A 62 -25.09 -11.34 -7.36
N LEU A 63 -25.97 -12.02 -6.63
CA LEU A 63 -25.69 -12.45 -5.26
C LEU A 63 -25.34 -13.94 -5.25
N LEU A 64 -24.22 -14.29 -4.66
CA LEU A 64 -23.77 -15.67 -4.52
C LEU A 64 -24.66 -16.46 -3.56
N THR A 65 -24.85 -17.75 -3.85
CA THR A 65 -25.41 -18.71 -2.89
C THR A 65 -24.35 -19.06 -1.83
N GLU A 66 -24.76 -19.55 -0.66
CA GLU A 66 -23.84 -19.92 0.42
C GLU A 66 -22.77 -20.95 -0.01
N PRO A 67 -23.11 -22.05 -0.74
CA PRO A 67 -22.06 -22.94 -1.24
C PRO A 67 -21.08 -22.27 -2.20
N ALA A 68 -21.58 -21.37 -3.07
CA ALA A 68 -20.75 -20.63 -4.01
C ALA A 68 -19.79 -19.66 -3.29
N MET A 69 -20.25 -18.96 -2.24
CA MET A 69 -19.43 -18.11 -1.39
C MET A 69 -18.29 -18.88 -0.72
N ARG A 70 -18.55 -20.08 -0.21
CA ARG A 70 -17.53 -20.91 0.44
C ARG A 70 -16.48 -21.43 -0.55
N ALA A 71 -16.88 -21.76 -1.78
CA ALA A 71 -15.98 -22.31 -2.79
C ALA A 71 -15.17 -21.24 -3.54
N LEU A 72 -15.66 -20.00 -3.60
CA LEU A 72 -15.04 -18.93 -4.40
C LEU A 72 -13.58 -18.66 -4.05
N PRO A 73 -13.16 -18.59 -2.78
CA PRO A 73 -11.75 -18.33 -2.42
C PRO A 73 -10.81 -19.41 -2.97
N ASP A 74 -11.18 -20.68 -2.90
CA ASP A 74 -10.35 -21.77 -3.42
C ASP A 74 -10.28 -21.77 -4.94
N ILE A 75 -11.37 -21.41 -5.63
CA ILE A 75 -11.40 -21.26 -7.08
C ILE A 75 -10.49 -20.10 -7.50
N GLN A 76 -10.54 -18.96 -6.80
CA GLN A 76 -9.69 -17.82 -7.04
C GLN A 76 -8.21 -18.18 -6.83
N ALA A 77 -7.87 -18.85 -5.73
CA ALA A 77 -6.52 -19.34 -5.46
C ALA A 77 -6.03 -20.31 -6.56
N GLY A 78 -6.92 -21.17 -7.07
CA GLY A 78 -6.63 -22.07 -8.20
C GLY A 78 -6.25 -21.31 -9.47
N PHE A 79 -7.00 -20.27 -9.85
CA PHE A 79 -6.67 -19.42 -11.01
C PHE A 79 -5.38 -18.61 -10.79
N GLN A 80 -5.13 -18.15 -9.58
CA GLN A 80 -3.87 -17.50 -9.24
C GLN A 80 -2.67 -18.42 -9.47
N ASN A 81 -2.76 -19.68 -9.01
CA ASN A 81 -1.70 -20.68 -9.22
C ASN A 81 -1.51 -21.03 -10.70
N LEU A 82 -2.59 -21.10 -11.49
CA LEU A 82 -2.48 -21.31 -12.95
C LEU A 82 -1.77 -20.14 -13.63
N ASN A 83 -2.13 -18.89 -13.28
CA ASN A 83 -1.46 -17.70 -13.81
C ASN A 83 0.02 -17.66 -13.42
N LEU A 84 0.34 -18.04 -12.18
CA LEU A 84 1.73 -18.15 -11.72
C LEU A 84 2.50 -19.19 -12.54
N GLY A 85 1.93 -20.38 -12.74
CA GLY A 85 2.54 -21.41 -13.58
C GLY A 85 2.77 -20.96 -15.02
N MET A 86 1.80 -20.23 -15.60
CA MET A 86 1.94 -19.63 -16.94
C MET A 86 3.03 -18.54 -17.00
N ALA A 87 3.17 -17.74 -15.94
CA ALA A 87 4.25 -16.77 -15.82
C ALA A 87 5.61 -17.48 -15.79
N LEU A 88 5.76 -18.50 -14.95
CA LEU A 88 6.99 -19.33 -14.89
C LEU A 88 7.33 -19.98 -16.24
N LEU A 89 6.33 -20.44 -17.00
CA LEU A 89 6.56 -21.00 -18.34
C LEU A 89 7.02 -19.94 -19.37
N LYS A 90 6.62 -18.69 -19.20
CA LYS A 90 7.03 -17.55 -20.04
C LYS A 90 8.39 -17.00 -19.65
N GLU A 91 8.81 -17.17 -18.41
CA GLU A 91 10.08 -16.69 -17.86
C GLU A 91 11.30 -17.51 -18.30
N GLY A 92 11.32 -18.05 -19.51
CA GLY A 92 12.53 -18.66 -20.10
C GLY A 92 13.72 -17.70 -20.29
N ALA A 93 13.59 -16.42 -19.86
CA ALA A 93 14.68 -15.45 -19.82
C ALA A 93 14.52 -14.58 -18.57
N ALA A 94 15.59 -14.35 -17.84
CA ALA A 94 15.68 -13.49 -16.65
C ALA A 94 15.39 -11.99 -16.93
N ASN A 95 14.88 -11.66 -18.10
CA ASN A 95 14.64 -10.31 -18.59
C ASN A 95 13.16 -10.01 -18.44
N GLY A 96 12.80 -9.02 -17.64
CA GLY A 96 11.39 -8.69 -17.46
C GLY A 96 11.15 -7.35 -16.81
N ILE A 97 9.89 -6.90 -16.93
CA ILE A 97 9.43 -5.71 -16.24
C ILE A 97 8.96 -6.12 -14.85
N LEU A 98 9.48 -5.44 -13.82
CA LEU A 98 9.01 -5.53 -12.44
C LEU A 98 8.08 -4.35 -12.16
N ASN A 99 6.80 -4.62 -11.98
CA ASN A 99 5.79 -3.60 -11.70
C ASN A 99 5.62 -3.46 -10.18
N VAL A 100 6.06 -2.33 -9.63
CA VAL A 100 6.05 -2.03 -8.18
C VAL A 100 5.06 -0.92 -7.90
N THR A 101 4.08 -1.15 -7.02
CA THR A 101 3.16 -0.10 -6.58
C THR A 101 3.48 0.36 -5.16
N LEU A 102 3.46 1.69 -4.94
CA LEU A 102 3.83 2.29 -3.66
C LEU A 102 3.28 3.72 -3.54
N SER A 103 3.35 4.32 -2.34
CA SER A 103 2.97 5.72 -2.19
C SER A 103 3.98 6.66 -2.85
N PRO A 104 3.54 7.81 -3.40
CA PRO A 104 4.46 8.81 -3.97
C PRO A 104 5.54 9.26 -2.98
N ALA A 105 5.16 9.41 -1.71
CA ALA A 105 6.08 9.86 -0.67
C ALA A 105 7.17 8.81 -0.39
N PHE A 106 6.82 7.51 -0.29
CA PHE A 106 7.80 6.45 -0.09
C PHE A 106 8.72 6.29 -1.30
N ALA A 107 8.18 6.42 -2.51
CA ALA A 107 8.99 6.42 -3.72
C ALA A 107 10.06 7.52 -3.66
N ALA A 108 9.66 8.77 -3.43
CA ALA A 108 10.55 9.92 -3.48
C ALA A 108 11.58 9.94 -2.33
N LYS A 109 11.16 9.58 -1.12
CA LYS A 109 11.96 9.77 0.10
C LYS A 109 12.80 8.56 0.49
N TRP A 110 12.38 7.33 0.10
CA TRP A 110 13.09 6.14 0.55
C TRP A 110 13.57 5.24 -0.59
N LEU A 111 12.71 4.94 -1.59
CA LEU A 111 13.05 3.97 -2.63
C LEU A 111 14.02 4.54 -3.67
N LEU A 112 13.69 5.69 -4.26
CA LEU A 112 14.49 6.28 -5.36
C LEU A 112 15.95 6.56 -4.99
N PRO A 113 16.29 7.02 -3.77
CA PRO A 113 17.69 7.16 -3.38
C PRO A 113 18.49 5.85 -3.32
N ARG A 114 17.81 4.69 -3.35
CA ARG A 114 18.39 3.35 -3.20
C ARG A 114 18.27 2.46 -4.42
N ILE A 115 17.36 2.77 -5.34
CA ILE A 115 16.98 1.89 -6.46
C ILE A 115 18.12 1.61 -7.43
N GLU A 116 19.10 2.51 -7.53
CA GLU A 116 20.29 2.35 -8.37
C GLU A 116 21.06 1.06 -8.01
N ASP A 117 21.20 0.75 -6.70
CA ASP A 117 21.84 -0.49 -6.26
C ASP A 117 21.11 -1.74 -6.75
N PHE A 118 19.77 -1.72 -6.81
CA PHE A 118 19.00 -2.80 -7.41
C PHE A 118 19.27 -2.93 -8.91
N GLN A 119 19.24 -1.82 -9.64
CA GLN A 119 19.46 -1.80 -11.08
C GLN A 119 20.87 -2.25 -11.47
N LEU A 120 21.88 -1.94 -10.64
CA LEU A 120 23.25 -2.41 -10.85
C LEU A 120 23.40 -3.92 -10.62
N ARG A 121 22.66 -4.50 -9.66
CA ARG A 121 22.70 -5.95 -9.38
C ARG A 121 21.93 -6.77 -10.42
N TRP A 122 20.84 -6.23 -10.97
CA TRP A 122 19.99 -6.88 -11.97
C TRP A 122 19.68 -5.96 -13.14
N PRO A 123 20.67 -5.70 -14.01
CA PRO A 123 20.55 -4.74 -15.11
C PRO A 123 19.52 -5.12 -16.19
N ASP A 124 19.14 -6.40 -16.23
CA ASP A 124 18.16 -6.91 -17.19
C ASP A 124 16.71 -6.76 -16.71
N ILE A 125 16.48 -6.19 -15.51
CA ILE A 125 15.15 -5.94 -14.96
C ILE A 125 14.79 -4.48 -15.13
N ASP A 126 13.76 -4.21 -15.92
CA ASP A 126 13.14 -2.88 -16.03
C ASP A 126 12.15 -2.68 -14.87
N VAL A 127 12.37 -1.68 -14.01
CA VAL A 127 11.53 -1.38 -12.84
C VAL A 127 10.52 -0.30 -13.21
N ARG A 128 9.23 -0.63 -13.13
CA ARG A 128 8.13 0.33 -13.28
C ARG A 128 7.50 0.63 -11.93
N LEU A 129 7.47 1.91 -11.58
CA LEU A 129 6.87 2.39 -10.34
C LEU A 129 5.47 2.99 -10.63
N ASP A 130 4.43 2.37 -10.06
CA ASP A 130 3.11 2.97 -9.98
C ASP A 130 2.96 3.65 -8.61
N THR A 131 3.07 4.98 -8.62
CA THR A 131 3.00 5.77 -7.39
C THR A 131 1.57 6.20 -7.09
N SER A 132 0.78 5.30 -6.52
CA SER A 132 -0.63 5.52 -6.19
C SER A 132 -0.92 5.22 -4.72
N LEU A 133 -1.77 6.07 -4.09
CA LEU A 133 -2.33 5.81 -2.75
C LEU A 133 -3.56 4.90 -2.80
N LYS A 134 -4.12 4.65 -3.99
CA LYS A 134 -5.31 3.81 -4.14
C LYS A 134 -4.95 2.35 -3.83
N LEU A 135 -5.88 1.68 -3.15
CA LEU A 135 -5.85 0.22 -3.10
C LEU A 135 -6.10 -0.29 -4.51
N VAL A 136 -5.09 -0.92 -5.09
CA VAL A 136 -5.13 -1.43 -6.47
C VAL A 136 -5.34 -2.93 -6.44
N ASP A 137 -6.17 -3.41 -7.34
CA ASP A 137 -6.30 -4.84 -7.61
C ASP A 137 -5.03 -5.32 -8.34
N PHE A 138 -4.22 -6.11 -7.65
CA PHE A 138 -2.98 -6.68 -8.17
C PHE A 138 -3.19 -7.55 -9.41
N MET A 139 -4.38 -8.13 -9.57
CA MET A 139 -4.71 -8.97 -10.72
C MET A 139 -5.11 -8.14 -11.94
N ALA A 140 -5.90 -7.10 -11.72
CA ALA A 140 -6.44 -6.26 -12.81
C ALA A 140 -5.37 -5.34 -13.41
N GLN A 141 -4.29 -5.03 -12.66
CA GLN A 141 -3.29 -4.02 -13.06
C GLN A 141 -1.89 -4.59 -13.30
N ASP A 142 -1.75 -5.92 -13.40
CA ASP A 142 -0.46 -6.62 -13.67
C ASP A 142 0.67 -6.17 -12.71
N LEU A 143 0.34 -6.01 -11.42
CA LEU A 143 1.29 -5.62 -10.40
C LEU A 143 1.99 -6.85 -9.81
N ASP A 144 3.30 -6.76 -9.66
CA ASP A 144 4.13 -7.81 -9.10
C ASP A 144 4.24 -7.71 -7.58
N VAL A 145 4.63 -6.53 -7.10
CA VAL A 145 4.82 -6.23 -5.68
C VAL A 145 4.27 -4.86 -5.32
N GLY A 146 3.95 -4.68 -4.04
CA GLY A 146 3.58 -3.38 -3.50
C GLY A 146 4.34 -3.07 -2.22
N ILE A 147 4.63 -1.79 -1.98
CA ILE A 147 5.09 -1.31 -0.68
C ILE A 147 3.96 -0.50 -0.08
N ARG A 148 3.42 -0.99 1.04
CA ARG A 148 2.23 -0.43 1.66
C ARG A 148 2.49 -0.04 3.10
N TYR A 149 1.93 1.11 3.48
CA TYR A 149 1.88 1.56 4.86
C TYR A 149 0.51 1.21 5.43
N GLY A 150 0.48 0.45 6.53
CA GLY A 150 -0.77 -0.03 7.10
C GLY A 150 -0.58 -0.99 8.27
N SER A 151 -1.65 -1.68 8.64
CA SER A 151 -1.70 -2.60 9.80
C SER A 151 -1.19 -4.02 9.51
N GLY A 152 -0.72 -4.30 8.30
CA GLY A 152 -0.18 -5.62 7.92
C GLY A 152 -1.18 -6.61 7.34
N VAL A 153 -2.43 -6.19 7.09
CA VAL A 153 -3.46 -7.08 6.55
C VAL A 153 -4.03 -6.50 5.26
N TRP A 154 -3.86 -7.25 4.16
CA TRP A 154 -4.47 -6.97 2.84
C TRP A 154 -5.07 -8.25 2.30
N GLU A 155 -6.37 -8.20 2.02
CA GLU A 155 -7.11 -9.36 1.53
C GLU A 155 -6.51 -9.92 0.24
N GLY A 156 -6.27 -11.22 0.19
CA GLY A 156 -5.71 -11.91 -0.98
C GLY A 156 -4.22 -11.67 -1.23
N LEU A 157 -3.51 -10.92 -0.37
CA LEU A 157 -2.08 -10.68 -0.49
C LEU A 157 -1.31 -11.24 0.71
N GLN A 158 -0.08 -11.65 0.46
CA GLN A 158 0.90 -11.91 1.49
C GLN A 158 1.58 -10.60 1.85
N ALA A 159 1.80 -10.38 3.15
CA ALA A 159 2.44 -9.17 3.66
C ALA A 159 3.64 -9.53 4.53
N GLU A 160 4.78 -8.91 4.26
CA GLU A 160 6.00 -9.03 5.06
C GLU A 160 6.36 -7.66 5.63
N LEU A 161 6.59 -7.60 6.94
CA LEU A 161 7.01 -6.38 7.61
C LEU A 161 8.37 -5.94 7.08
N LEU A 162 8.47 -4.71 6.60
CA LEU A 162 9.73 -4.09 6.20
C LEU A 162 10.31 -3.21 7.32
N MET A 163 9.54 -2.24 7.79
CA MET A 163 10.03 -1.24 8.75
C MET A 163 8.90 -0.76 9.65
N SER A 164 9.15 -0.71 10.95
CA SER A 164 8.32 0.02 11.91
C SER A 164 8.62 1.51 11.86
N GLU A 165 7.73 2.34 12.39
CA GLU A 165 7.84 3.78 12.25
C GLU A 165 7.50 4.52 13.54
N GLU A 166 8.19 5.63 13.75
CA GLU A 166 7.92 6.60 14.81
C GLU A 166 7.40 7.89 14.20
N VAL A 167 6.63 8.63 14.98
CA VAL A 167 6.04 9.92 14.60
C VAL A 167 6.43 10.98 15.62
N PHE A 168 7.01 12.06 15.13
CA PHE A 168 7.48 13.19 15.94
C PHE A 168 7.39 14.51 15.17
N PRO A 169 7.35 15.66 15.87
CA PRO A 169 7.27 16.97 15.23
C PRO A 169 8.62 17.41 14.65
N VAL A 170 8.55 18.07 13.49
CA VAL A 170 9.71 18.67 12.82
C VAL A 170 9.39 20.05 12.26
N CYS A 171 10.40 20.89 12.11
CA CYS A 171 10.31 22.17 11.42
C CYS A 171 11.63 22.53 10.71
N SER A 172 11.65 23.64 9.97
CA SER A 172 12.90 24.18 9.44
C SER A 172 13.79 24.73 10.57
N PRO A 173 15.12 24.68 10.43
CA PRO A 173 16.06 25.30 11.38
C PRO A 173 15.79 26.80 11.58
N THR A 174 15.40 27.50 10.52
CA THR A 174 15.08 28.93 10.55
C THR A 174 13.91 29.21 11.49
N LEU A 175 12.81 28.42 11.38
CA LEU A 175 11.65 28.59 12.25
C LEU A 175 12.02 28.34 13.73
N LEU A 176 12.84 27.35 14.02
CA LEU A 176 13.32 27.09 15.38
C LEU A 176 14.19 28.24 15.91
N THR A 177 15.04 28.83 15.07
CA THR A 177 15.89 29.98 15.46
C THR A 177 15.06 31.23 15.74
N GLU A 178 14.05 31.50 14.92
CA GLU A 178 13.13 32.64 15.11
C GLU A 178 12.21 32.48 16.31
N CYS A 179 11.83 31.26 16.63
CA CYS A 179 10.91 30.91 17.70
C CYS A 179 11.43 29.78 18.59
N PRO A 180 12.48 29.96 19.40
CA PRO A 180 13.07 28.89 20.22
C PRO A 180 12.05 28.22 21.17
N ALA A 181 11.00 28.93 21.57
CA ALA A 181 9.94 28.40 22.43
C ALA A 181 9.17 27.23 21.83
N ILE A 182 9.28 26.98 20.51
CA ILE A 182 8.62 25.83 19.87
C ILE A 182 9.28 24.49 20.19
N ASN A 183 10.49 24.48 20.76
CA ASN A 183 11.15 23.25 21.18
C ASN A 183 10.61 22.75 22.55
N CYS A 184 9.31 22.92 22.75
CA CYS A 184 8.56 22.32 23.85
C CYS A 184 7.12 22.06 23.41
N LEU A 185 6.45 21.14 24.09
CA LEU A 185 5.10 20.67 23.70
C LEU A 185 4.06 21.81 23.62
N THR A 186 4.08 22.73 24.57
CA THR A 186 3.15 23.88 24.59
C THR A 186 3.45 24.89 23.48
N GLY A 187 4.73 25.08 23.16
CA GLY A 187 5.17 25.96 22.07
C GLY A 187 4.72 25.42 20.70
N ILE A 188 4.83 24.10 20.45
CA ILE A 188 4.33 23.48 19.24
C ILE A 188 2.86 23.79 19.00
N ALA A 189 2.02 23.62 20.03
CA ALA A 189 0.58 23.85 19.92
C ALA A 189 0.22 25.32 19.59
N SER A 190 1.11 26.26 19.85
CA SER A 190 0.91 27.67 19.56
C SER A 190 1.23 28.08 18.12
N GLN A 191 1.88 27.20 17.36
CA GLN A 191 2.33 27.47 15.99
C GLN A 191 1.37 27.00 14.91
N THR A 192 1.67 27.34 13.66
CA THR A 192 0.97 26.82 12.49
C THR A 192 1.32 25.35 12.31
N LEU A 193 0.30 24.49 12.34
CA LEU A 193 0.46 23.05 12.15
C LEU A 193 0.14 22.66 10.71
N ILE A 194 1.01 21.87 10.11
CA ILE A 194 0.82 21.29 8.78
C ILE A 194 0.21 19.90 8.95
N HIS A 195 -0.96 19.69 8.35
CA HIS A 195 -1.73 18.44 8.49
C HIS A 195 -1.49 17.53 7.28
N ASP A 196 -1.09 16.30 7.53
CA ASP A 196 -1.03 15.24 6.52
C ASP A 196 -2.39 14.56 6.39
N LEU A 197 -3.01 14.68 5.22
CA LEU A 197 -4.29 14.08 4.89
C LEU A 197 -4.15 12.82 4.01
N SER A 198 -2.92 12.35 3.76
CA SER A 198 -2.66 11.22 2.85
C SER A 198 -3.35 9.93 3.28
N MET A 199 -3.59 9.76 4.58
CA MET A 199 -4.27 8.61 5.17
C MET A 199 -5.29 9.03 6.26
N GLU A 200 -5.91 10.19 6.11
CA GLU A 200 -6.86 10.74 7.11
C GLU A 200 -8.02 9.80 7.45
N HIS A 201 -8.42 8.93 6.50
CA HIS A 201 -9.50 7.97 6.71
C HIS A 201 -9.05 6.69 7.46
N HIS A 202 -7.76 6.50 7.68
CA HIS A 202 -7.26 5.34 8.41
C HIS A 202 -7.24 5.65 9.91
N LYS A 203 -8.04 4.91 10.69
CA LYS A 203 -8.26 5.16 12.13
C LYS A 203 -6.98 5.21 12.98
N ASP A 204 -5.96 4.45 12.56
CA ASP A 204 -4.68 4.31 13.27
C ASP A 204 -3.59 5.26 12.73
N PHE A 205 -3.91 6.12 11.76
CA PHE A 205 -2.98 7.12 11.26
C PHE A 205 -2.83 8.25 12.27
N VAL A 206 -1.60 8.53 12.70
CA VAL A 206 -1.31 9.53 13.74
C VAL A 206 -1.52 10.93 13.20
N THR A 207 -2.59 11.58 13.63
CA THR A 207 -2.90 12.98 13.34
C THR A 207 -2.40 13.91 14.45
N TRP A 208 -2.34 15.23 14.17
CA TRP A 208 -2.03 16.23 15.20
C TRP A 208 -2.96 16.13 16.42
N GLU A 209 -4.25 15.90 16.20
CA GLU A 209 -5.22 15.76 17.29
C GLU A 209 -4.88 14.57 18.19
N GLN A 210 -4.57 13.41 17.61
CA GLN A 210 -4.18 12.21 18.35
C GLN A 210 -2.86 12.41 19.08
N TRP A 211 -1.86 13.03 18.43
CA TRP A 211 -0.54 13.29 18.97
C TRP A 211 -0.63 14.26 20.18
N LEU A 212 -1.25 15.42 20.02
CA LEU A 212 -1.42 16.40 21.09
C LEU A 212 -2.20 15.82 22.30
N ARG A 213 -3.25 15.05 22.01
CA ARG A 213 -4.02 14.34 23.05
C ARG A 213 -3.17 13.35 23.83
N ARG A 214 -2.31 12.59 23.14
CA ARG A 214 -1.41 11.59 23.76
C ARG A 214 -0.44 12.20 24.75
N PHE A 215 0.00 13.43 24.50
CA PHE A 215 0.92 14.17 25.34
C PHE A 215 0.24 15.21 26.24
N ASN A 216 -1.08 15.15 26.38
CA ASN A 216 -1.88 16.03 27.22
C ASN A 216 -1.71 17.53 26.88
N VAL A 217 -1.41 17.85 25.63
CA VAL A 217 -1.28 19.22 25.15
C VAL A 217 -2.63 19.74 24.69
N ARG A 218 -3.09 20.82 25.31
CA ARG A 218 -4.34 21.46 24.90
C ARG A 218 -4.11 22.20 23.59
N GLN A 219 -4.87 21.84 22.56
CA GLN A 219 -4.87 22.57 21.32
C GLN A 219 -5.56 23.94 21.53
N PRO A 220 -4.90 25.04 21.22
CA PRO A 220 -5.58 26.34 21.23
C PRO A 220 -6.67 26.40 20.17
N ALA A 221 -7.55 27.40 20.25
CA ALA A 221 -8.60 27.60 19.25
C ALA A 221 -8.02 27.56 17.84
N HIS A 222 -8.81 27.00 16.92
CA HIS A 222 -8.46 26.75 15.52
C HIS A 222 -7.55 27.85 14.92
N LYS A 223 -6.30 27.48 14.61
CA LYS A 223 -5.44 28.29 13.74
C LYS A 223 -5.54 27.77 12.32
N PRO A 224 -5.68 28.63 11.33
CA PRO A 224 -5.51 28.22 9.93
C PRO A 224 -4.14 27.56 9.72
N GLY A 225 -4.09 26.48 8.94
CA GLY A 225 -2.87 25.75 8.64
C GLY A 225 -2.96 25.07 7.29
N LEU A 226 -1.85 24.54 6.81
CA LEU A 226 -1.81 23.78 5.57
C LEU A 226 -2.38 22.37 5.80
N ARG A 227 -3.17 21.90 4.84
CA ARG A 227 -3.73 20.55 4.78
C ARG A 227 -3.35 19.93 3.46
N ILE A 228 -2.54 18.88 3.48
CA ILE A 228 -1.89 18.33 2.28
C ILE A 228 -2.08 16.82 2.27
N ASN A 229 -2.55 16.26 1.15
CA ASN A 229 -2.77 14.82 0.96
C ASN A 229 -1.55 14.08 0.40
N ASN A 230 -0.35 14.61 0.61
CA ASN A 230 0.91 14.00 0.20
C ASN A 230 1.97 14.24 1.29
N SER A 231 2.42 13.19 1.94
CA SER A 231 3.38 13.28 3.06
C SER A 231 4.72 13.90 2.67
N ALA A 232 5.21 13.69 1.44
CA ALA A 232 6.45 14.32 0.99
C ALA A 232 6.28 15.85 0.86
N ALA A 233 5.12 16.30 0.36
CA ALA A 233 4.81 17.73 0.29
C ALA A 233 4.59 18.36 1.68
N VAL A 234 4.10 17.59 2.66
CA VAL A 234 4.01 18.02 4.07
C VAL A 234 5.42 18.32 4.61
N LEU A 235 6.37 17.41 4.41
CA LEU A 235 7.77 17.62 4.84
C LEU A 235 8.43 18.78 4.09
N GLN A 236 8.17 18.93 2.79
CA GLN A 236 8.66 20.06 2.02
C GLN A 236 8.13 21.39 2.55
N ALA A 237 6.82 21.49 2.85
CA ALA A 237 6.24 22.70 3.41
C ALA A 237 6.85 23.06 4.78
N ALA A 238 7.16 22.06 5.61
CA ALA A 238 7.85 22.27 6.88
C ALA A 238 9.30 22.77 6.67
N ALA A 239 10.03 22.21 5.70
CA ALA A 239 11.37 22.64 5.35
C ALA A 239 11.43 24.09 4.82
N GLU A 240 10.39 24.52 4.10
CA GLU A 240 10.22 25.90 3.63
C GLU A 240 9.73 26.87 4.73
N GLY A 241 9.59 26.41 5.98
CA GLY A 241 9.24 27.27 7.11
C GLY A 241 7.74 27.56 7.25
N HIS A 242 6.85 26.88 6.53
CA HIS A 242 5.41 27.14 6.59
C HIS A 242 4.74 26.67 7.89
N GLY A 243 5.47 26.03 8.79
CA GLY A 243 4.97 25.57 10.08
C GLY A 243 5.63 24.29 10.56
N ILE A 244 4.98 23.62 11.51
CA ILE A 244 5.45 22.38 12.12
C ILE A 244 4.66 21.21 11.52
N ALA A 245 5.36 20.15 11.09
CA ALA A 245 4.76 18.92 10.60
C ALA A 245 4.96 17.77 11.59
N LEU A 246 4.02 16.79 11.61
CA LEU A 246 4.29 15.48 12.16
C LEU A 246 5.02 14.66 11.09
N ALA A 247 6.27 14.36 11.35
CA ALA A 247 7.09 13.56 10.48
C ALA A 247 7.05 12.09 10.87
N ARG A 248 7.13 11.22 9.88
CA ARG A 248 7.37 9.79 10.03
C ARG A 248 8.86 9.53 9.88
N SER A 249 9.45 8.79 10.82
CA SER A 249 10.89 8.58 10.96
C SER A 249 11.60 8.14 9.68
N ILE A 250 10.95 7.26 8.89
CA ILE A 250 11.51 6.74 7.65
C ILE A 250 11.50 7.80 6.53
N MET A 251 10.42 8.60 6.47
CA MET A 251 10.23 9.59 5.42
C MET A 251 11.11 10.83 5.61
N VAL A 252 11.43 11.18 6.83
CA VAL A 252 12.12 12.43 7.19
C VAL A 252 13.62 12.27 7.31
N ASP A 253 14.13 11.05 7.26
CA ASP A 253 15.51 10.68 7.55
C ASP A 253 16.54 11.52 6.80
N ASP A 254 16.41 11.62 5.47
CA ASP A 254 17.33 12.41 4.64
C ASP A 254 17.22 13.91 4.90
N ASP A 255 16.02 14.40 5.27
CA ASP A 255 15.83 15.81 5.60
C ASP A 255 16.49 16.16 6.96
N LEU A 256 16.48 15.25 7.92
CA LEU A 256 17.19 15.40 9.20
C LEU A 256 18.70 15.30 9.01
N LYS A 257 19.19 14.28 8.27
CA LYS A 257 20.62 14.10 7.99
C LYS A 257 21.23 15.28 7.24
N SER A 258 20.48 15.87 6.32
CA SER A 258 20.91 17.04 5.56
C SER A 258 20.72 18.38 6.29
N GLY A 259 20.09 18.38 7.46
CA GLY A 259 19.79 19.59 8.23
C GLY A 259 18.70 20.47 7.62
N ARG A 260 17.94 20.00 6.65
CA ARG A 260 16.79 20.74 6.08
C ARG A 260 15.62 20.82 7.06
N LEU A 261 15.48 19.80 7.88
CA LEU A 261 14.53 19.74 8.98
C LEU A 261 15.27 19.44 10.28
N VAL A 262 14.70 19.89 11.39
CA VAL A 262 15.14 19.57 12.74
C VAL A 262 13.99 18.97 13.52
N ARG A 263 14.30 17.98 14.36
CA ARG A 263 13.36 17.36 15.27
C ARG A 263 13.09 18.29 16.44
N LEU A 264 11.83 18.45 16.79
CA LEU A 264 11.41 19.19 17.99
C LEU A 264 11.14 18.20 19.13
N CYS A 265 11.42 18.61 20.37
CA CYS A 265 11.21 17.80 21.55
C CYS A 265 11.78 16.36 21.37
N PRO A 266 13.10 16.17 21.26
CA PRO A 266 13.70 14.86 20.91
C PRO A 266 13.35 13.75 21.90
N GLU A 267 13.00 14.09 23.14
CA GLU A 267 12.51 13.18 24.18
C GLU A 267 11.10 12.67 23.93
N VAL A 268 10.39 13.22 22.94
CA VAL A 268 8.97 12.91 22.66
C VAL A 268 8.83 12.27 21.30
N CYS A 269 8.41 11.02 21.28
CA CYS A 269 8.02 10.32 20.03
C CYS A 269 6.83 9.41 20.30
N LEU A 270 6.14 9.06 19.24
CA LEU A 270 5.03 8.11 19.30
C LEU A 270 5.30 6.99 18.29
N SER A 271 5.40 5.76 18.78
CA SER A 271 5.45 4.60 17.90
C SER A 271 4.15 4.50 17.13
N SER A 272 4.26 4.43 15.80
CA SER A 272 3.11 4.28 14.94
C SER A 272 2.53 2.86 15.04
N PRO A 273 1.20 2.70 15.16
CA PRO A 273 0.57 1.38 15.04
C PRO A 273 0.59 0.86 13.58
N LEU A 274 0.93 1.71 12.62
CA LEU A 274 1.12 1.37 11.22
C LEU A 274 2.61 1.22 10.90
N ALA A 275 2.90 0.34 9.94
CA ALA A 275 4.27 0.06 9.50
C ALA A 275 4.33 -0.09 7.98
N TYR A 276 5.54 -0.15 7.41
CA TYR A 276 5.73 -0.47 6.00
C TYR A 276 5.82 -1.97 5.80
N PHE A 277 5.12 -2.46 4.79
CA PHE A 277 5.07 -3.86 4.39
C PHE A 277 5.35 -4.01 2.90
N LEU A 278 6.08 -5.05 2.56
CA LEU A 278 6.11 -5.59 1.21
C LEU A 278 4.91 -6.50 1.04
N VAL A 279 4.10 -6.26 0.01
CA VAL A 279 2.91 -7.07 -0.28
C VAL A 279 2.98 -7.62 -1.70
N TYR A 280 2.54 -8.87 -1.86
CA TYR A 280 2.54 -9.57 -3.15
C TYR A 280 1.53 -10.72 -3.12
N ARG A 281 1.25 -11.28 -4.29
CA ARG A 281 0.33 -12.43 -4.41
C ARG A 281 0.96 -13.67 -3.78
N PRO A 282 0.21 -14.49 -3.03
CA PRO A 282 0.70 -15.77 -2.52
C PRO A 282 1.27 -16.65 -3.65
N GLY A 283 2.45 -17.21 -3.42
CA GLY A 283 3.15 -18.02 -4.41
C GLY A 283 4.05 -17.25 -5.39
N SER A 284 3.82 -15.94 -5.61
CA SER A 284 4.61 -15.13 -6.54
C SER A 284 6.04 -14.84 -6.04
N GLN A 285 6.29 -15.02 -4.76
CA GLN A 285 7.63 -14.85 -4.17
C GLN A 285 8.71 -15.75 -4.78
N ASN A 286 8.31 -16.80 -5.51
CA ASN A 286 9.22 -17.71 -6.19
C ASN A 286 9.58 -17.27 -7.62
N LEU A 287 8.92 -16.24 -8.16
CA LEU A 287 9.28 -15.62 -9.44
C LEU A 287 10.61 -14.88 -9.29
N PRO A 288 11.62 -15.12 -10.14
CA PRO A 288 12.97 -14.58 -9.96
C PRO A 288 13.00 -13.08 -9.73
N LYS A 289 12.32 -12.29 -10.57
CA LYS A 289 12.28 -10.82 -10.44
C LYS A 289 11.68 -10.35 -9.09
N ILE A 290 10.65 -11.06 -8.58
CA ILE A 290 10.03 -10.76 -7.30
C ILE A 290 10.93 -11.22 -6.15
N ALA A 291 11.53 -12.42 -6.23
CA ALA A 291 12.45 -12.94 -5.24
C ALA A 291 13.65 -12.02 -5.05
N TRP A 292 14.26 -11.55 -6.14
CA TRP A 292 15.40 -10.64 -6.12
C TRP A 292 15.03 -9.27 -5.53
N PHE A 293 13.91 -8.68 -5.95
CA PHE A 293 13.46 -7.40 -5.40
C PHE A 293 13.10 -7.53 -3.92
N ARG A 294 12.42 -8.61 -3.54
CA ARG A 294 12.08 -8.92 -2.14
C ARG A 294 13.33 -9.03 -1.27
N GLN A 295 14.32 -9.81 -1.70
CA GLN A 295 15.58 -9.95 -0.99
C GLN A 295 16.28 -8.60 -0.84
N TRP A 296 16.43 -7.88 -1.94
CA TRP A 296 17.08 -6.57 -1.96
C TRP A 296 16.41 -5.56 -1.04
N ILE A 297 15.08 -5.41 -1.12
CA ILE A 297 14.39 -4.39 -0.31
C ILE A 297 14.43 -4.71 1.19
N ILE A 298 14.42 -6.01 1.55
CA ILE A 298 14.60 -6.45 2.94
C ILE A 298 16.03 -6.13 3.41
N GLU A 299 17.05 -6.37 2.58
CA GLU A 299 18.44 -5.99 2.87
C GLU A 299 18.57 -4.48 3.12
N GLN A 300 17.96 -3.66 2.23
CA GLN A 300 17.95 -2.20 2.37
C GLN A 300 17.20 -1.75 3.64
N ALA A 301 16.07 -2.37 3.95
CA ALA A 301 15.30 -2.07 5.15
C ALA A 301 16.06 -2.43 6.43
N ASN A 302 16.74 -3.57 6.47
CA ASN A 302 17.54 -4.03 7.61
C ASN A 302 18.83 -3.17 7.81
N ALA A 303 19.41 -2.68 6.73
CA ALA A 303 20.56 -1.78 6.78
C ALA A 303 20.18 -0.34 7.14
N PHE A 304 18.90 0.00 7.03
CA PHE A 304 18.40 1.34 7.33
C PHE A 304 18.32 1.58 8.83
N THR A 305 19.10 2.54 9.32
CA THR A 305 19.04 3.04 10.70
C THR A 305 18.50 4.47 10.64
N PRO A 306 17.28 4.73 11.16
CA PRO A 306 16.75 6.07 11.22
C PRO A 306 17.69 7.01 11.97
N PHE A 307 17.74 8.26 11.53
CA PHE A 307 18.52 9.30 12.18
C PHE A 307 18.05 9.43 13.65
N SER A 308 18.98 9.26 14.57
CA SER A 308 18.82 9.58 15.98
C SER A 308 19.75 10.71 16.32
N GLU A 309 19.21 11.84 16.78
CA GLU A 309 20.06 12.90 17.33
C GLU A 309 20.85 12.33 18.52
N PRO A 310 22.16 12.60 18.61
CA PRO A 310 22.89 12.29 19.82
C PRO A 310 22.22 13.04 20.98
N LEU A 311 21.87 12.31 22.04
CA LEU A 311 21.40 12.93 23.29
C LEU A 311 22.43 13.97 23.69
N ALA A 312 22.03 15.24 23.70
CA ALA A 312 22.86 16.31 24.21
C ALA A 312 23.21 15.96 25.67
N GLY A 313 24.49 15.63 25.90
CA GLY A 313 25.04 15.30 27.22
C GLY A 313 25.06 16.52 28.15
#